data_45891b81f553323df1824b2e13059873
#
_entry.id   45891b81f553323df1824b2e13059873
#
_cell.length_a   1.000
_cell.length_b   1.000
_cell.length_c   1.000
_cell.angle_alpha   90.00
_cell.angle_beta   90.00
_cell.angle_gamma   90.00
#
_symmetry.space_group_name_H-M   'P 1'
#
loop_
_entity.id
_entity.type
_entity.pdbx_description
1 polymer ?
#
loop_
_entity_poly.entity_id
_entity_poly.type
_entity_poly.pdbx_seq_one_letter_code
_entity_poly.pdbx_strand_id
1 'polypeptide(L)'
;MVLSMLTQSKREENALNRAANPSRTPALRKRLRWLALLSFAASVFVIAGHVTPAFANPAQVTNLLQPLSQPAQEIKELSMLVLAICAAIFLIVTGLLVYAIVRFRHRAGDEASEPPQIYGSNQIETAWTVLPILIVFVLILVTSRTIADIQNRKAVPGAVHATIVGHQWWWEIRYPDLGIVTANELHVPASDVSRRQPTFLKLQSADVAHSFWVPQLAGKTDVIPGRENSMWLEPTQPGTYLGNCAEYCGMQHAQMLIRVIVQSPGEFERWVAEQKRAATEEPSAQEGRRVFFANSCVNCHTIRGTSALGAFGPDLTHLMSRETLASGATPNTPETLRAWVRDPQKLKVGCLMPNMQMSDTEVDQIVSYLQTLK
;
A
#
# COMPACT_ATOMS: atom_id res chain seq x y z
N MET A 1 -54.29 65.36 -19.06
CA MET A 1 -53.05 65.93 -18.56
C MET A 1 -52.39 65.03 -17.45
N VAL A 2 -53.13 64.43 -16.54
CA VAL A 2 -52.65 63.59 -15.46
C VAL A 2 -52.10 62.23 -15.95
N LEU A 3 -52.70 61.63 -17.00
CA LEU A 3 -52.20 60.29 -17.51
C LEU A 3 -50.86 60.35 -18.24
N SER A 4 -50.48 61.49 -18.82
CA SER A 4 -49.23 61.68 -19.51
C SER A 4 -48.03 61.83 -18.52
N MET A 5 -48.28 62.42 -17.36
CA MET A 5 -47.27 62.57 -16.31
C MET A 5 -46.92 61.24 -15.62
N LEU A 6 -47.93 60.37 -15.42
CA LEU A 6 -47.72 59.03 -14.83
C LEU A 6 -46.98 58.09 -15.76
N THR A 7 -47.11 58.19 -17.06
CA THR A 7 -46.35 57.39 -18.03
C THR A 7 -44.91 57.86 -18.19
N GLN A 8 -44.65 59.15 -18.00
CA GLN A 8 -43.29 59.71 -18.06
C GLN A 8 -42.50 59.35 -16.81
N SER A 9 -43.09 59.45 -15.61
CA SER A 9 -42.49 59.05 -14.35
C SER A 9 -42.06 57.56 -14.34
N LYS A 10 -42.92 56.65 -14.82
CA LYS A 10 -42.57 55.21 -14.93
C LYS A 10 -41.45 54.92 -15.95
N ARG A 11 -41.32 55.73 -17.00
CA ARG A 11 -40.21 55.58 -17.96
C ARG A 11 -38.90 56.06 -17.38
N GLU A 12 -38.91 57.13 -16.60
CA GLU A 12 -37.70 57.65 -15.93
C GLU A 12 -37.23 56.69 -14.80
N GLU A 13 -38.15 56.15 -14.01
CA GLU A 13 -37.85 55.15 -12.96
C GLU A 13 -37.28 53.86 -13.54
N ASN A 14 -37.82 53.42 -14.68
CA ASN A 14 -37.28 52.25 -15.39
C ASN A 14 -35.91 52.53 -16.06
N ALA A 15 -35.63 53.76 -16.46
CA ALA A 15 -34.31 54.15 -16.98
C ALA A 15 -33.26 54.23 -15.88
N LEU A 16 -33.60 54.78 -14.71
CA LEU A 16 -32.75 54.84 -13.53
C LEU A 16 -32.45 53.43 -12.97
N ASN A 17 -33.42 52.54 -12.92
CA ASN A 17 -33.22 51.13 -12.51
C ASN A 17 -32.35 50.33 -13.49
N ARG A 18 -32.33 50.71 -14.77
CA ARG A 18 -31.42 50.11 -15.77
C ARG A 18 -29.99 50.64 -15.65
N ALA A 19 -29.80 51.89 -15.25
CA ALA A 19 -28.46 52.49 -15.05
C ALA A 19 -27.79 52.06 -13.74
N ALA A 20 -28.57 51.71 -12.70
CA ALA A 20 -28.08 51.37 -11.38
C ALA A 20 -27.57 49.91 -11.23
N ASN A 21 -27.68 49.06 -12.29
CA ASN A 21 -27.23 47.66 -12.18
C ASN A 21 -26.41 47.22 -13.40
N PRO A 22 -25.10 47.58 -13.46
CA PRO A 22 -24.19 47.21 -14.56
C PRO A 22 -23.94 45.70 -14.69
N SER A 23 -24.41 44.89 -13.73
CA SER A 23 -24.25 43.42 -13.75
C SER A 23 -25.19 42.69 -14.72
N ARG A 24 -26.02 43.41 -15.48
CA ARG A 24 -27.06 42.79 -16.31
C ARG A 24 -26.79 42.72 -17.81
N THR A 25 -25.62 43.10 -18.32
CA THR A 25 -25.33 42.89 -19.75
C THR A 25 -25.07 41.41 -20.04
N PRO A 26 -25.75 40.80 -21.04
CA PRO A 26 -25.59 39.38 -21.38
C PRO A 26 -24.15 38.99 -21.67
N ALA A 27 -23.37 39.93 -22.21
CA ALA A 27 -21.93 39.71 -22.48
C ALA A 27 -21.08 39.60 -21.22
N LEU A 28 -21.34 40.40 -20.17
CA LEU A 28 -20.61 40.36 -18.91
C LEU A 28 -20.89 39.06 -18.13
N ARG A 29 -22.17 38.61 -18.11
CA ARG A 29 -22.54 37.31 -17.53
C ARG A 29 -21.89 36.12 -18.24
N LYS A 30 -21.74 36.19 -19.55
CA LYS A 30 -21.09 35.17 -20.35
C LYS A 30 -19.58 35.09 -20.03
N ARG A 31 -18.91 36.24 -19.89
CA ARG A 31 -17.51 36.33 -19.50
C ARG A 31 -17.27 35.84 -18.06
N LEU A 32 -18.07 36.23 -17.09
CA LEU A 32 -17.97 35.80 -15.70
C LEU A 32 -18.18 34.28 -15.55
N ARG A 33 -19.03 33.67 -16.34
CA ARG A 33 -19.24 32.21 -16.36
C ARG A 33 -18.08 31.45 -16.96
N TRP A 34 -17.48 31.93 -18.03
CA TRP A 34 -16.25 31.34 -18.60
C TRP A 34 -15.09 31.48 -17.65
N LEU A 35 -14.96 32.59 -16.94
CA LEU A 35 -13.93 32.77 -15.90
C LEU A 35 -14.17 31.85 -14.72
N ALA A 36 -15.40 31.62 -14.29
CA ALA A 36 -15.73 30.68 -13.21
C ALA A 36 -15.46 29.21 -13.62
N LEU A 37 -15.75 28.82 -14.86
CA LEU A 37 -15.45 27.49 -15.38
C LEU A 37 -13.94 27.27 -15.55
N LEU A 38 -13.21 28.28 -16.03
CA LEU A 38 -11.76 28.24 -16.13
C LEU A 38 -11.08 28.22 -14.77
N SER A 39 -11.59 28.97 -13.79
CA SER A 39 -11.05 28.93 -12.41
C SER A 39 -11.35 27.58 -11.72
N PHE A 40 -12.52 26.98 -11.96
CA PHE A 40 -12.83 25.65 -11.45
C PHE A 40 -11.94 24.58 -12.10
N ALA A 41 -11.76 24.62 -13.43
CA ALA A 41 -10.87 23.71 -14.13
C ALA A 41 -9.39 23.88 -13.68
N ALA A 42 -8.96 25.14 -13.50
CA ALA A 42 -7.62 25.45 -12.97
C ALA A 42 -7.45 24.95 -11.52
N SER A 43 -8.49 25.09 -10.67
CA SER A 43 -8.47 24.59 -9.28
C SER A 43 -8.39 23.06 -9.23
N VAL A 44 -9.13 22.37 -10.11
CA VAL A 44 -9.05 20.90 -10.22
C VAL A 44 -7.65 20.47 -10.72
N PHE A 45 -7.06 21.20 -11.64
CA PHE A 45 -5.70 20.92 -12.15
C PHE A 45 -4.63 21.22 -11.10
N VAL A 46 -4.77 22.28 -10.30
CA VAL A 46 -3.88 22.62 -9.20
C VAL A 46 -3.97 21.60 -8.07
N ILE A 47 -5.17 21.12 -7.73
CA ILE A 47 -5.36 20.07 -6.72
C ILE A 47 -4.75 18.75 -7.21
N ALA A 48 -4.91 18.40 -8.49
CA ALA A 48 -4.30 17.20 -9.07
C ALA A 48 -2.74 17.29 -9.15
N GLY A 49 -2.19 18.49 -9.29
CA GLY A 49 -0.75 18.73 -9.41
C GLY A 49 0.02 18.91 -8.08
N HIS A 50 -0.68 19.11 -6.95
CA HIS A 50 -0.06 19.44 -5.66
C HIS A 50 -0.32 18.43 -4.54
N VAL A 51 -0.73 17.22 -4.86
CA VAL A 51 -0.63 16.11 -3.89
C VAL A 51 0.83 15.65 -3.86
N THR A 52 1.71 16.50 -3.33
CA THR A 52 3.00 16.04 -2.85
C THR A 52 2.73 15.30 -1.55
N PRO A 53 3.13 14.03 -1.42
CA PRO A 53 3.06 13.34 -0.13
C PRO A 53 4.04 14.04 0.82
N ALA A 54 3.50 14.85 1.72
CA ALA A 54 4.28 15.76 2.58
C ALA A 54 5.15 15.04 3.63
N PHE A 55 5.15 13.70 3.71
CA PHE A 55 5.83 12.95 4.78
C PHE A 55 6.42 11.60 4.38
N ALA A 56 6.61 11.30 3.10
CA ALA A 56 7.28 10.06 2.71
C ALA A 56 8.69 10.38 2.20
N ASN A 57 9.71 9.79 2.84
CA ASN A 57 11.02 9.69 2.22
C ASN A 57 10.84 9.07 0.82
N PRO A 58 11.27 9.71 -0.27
CA PRO A 58 11.05 9.18 -1.63
C PRO A 58 11.59 7.76 -1.83
N ALA A 59 12.55 7.32 -1.01
CA ALA A 59 13.04 5.93 -0.96
C ALA A 59 12.06 4.94 -0.29
N GLN A 60 10.95 5.40 0.28
CA GLN A 60 9.97 4.57 1.02
C GLN A 60 8.58 4.55 0.39
N VAL A 61 8.38 5.14 -0.77
CA VAL A 61 7.06 5.15 -1.43
C VAL A 61 6.87 3.84 -2.20
N THR A 62 5.96 3.01 -1.74
CA THR A 62 5.49 1.84 -2.48
C THR A 62 4.69 2.29 -3.70
N ASN A 63 5.22 2.09 -4.91
CA ASN A 63 4.56 2.52 -6.14
C ASN A 63 4.00 1.31 -6.91
N LEU A 64 2.69 1.14 -6.87
CA LEU A 64 1.94 0.10 -7.59
C LEU A 64 2.11 0.19 -9.13
N LEU A 65 2.37 1.38 -9.66
CA LEU A 65 2.50 1.60 -11.10
C LEU A 65 3.92 1.36 -11.63
N GLN A 66 4.87 1.03 -10.73
CA GLN A 66 6.25 0.65 -11.08
C GLN A 66 6.52 -0.79 -10.65
N PRO A 67 5.95 -1.79 -11.32
CA PRO A 67 6.16 -3.19 -10.99
C PRO A 67 7.60 -3.60 -11.33
N LEU A 68 8.19 -4.39 -10.45
CA LEU A 68 9.56 -4.90 -10.57
C LEU A 68 9.60 -6.44 -10.45
N SER A 69 8.45 -7.07 -10.62
CA SER A 69 8.27 -8.52 -10.65
C SER A 69 7.13 -8.87 -11.63
N GLN A 70 7.17 -10.05 -12.22
CA GLN A 70 6.16 -10.48 -13.20
C GLN A 70 4.73 -10.43 -12.64
N PRO A 71 4.40 -10.95 -11.44
CA PRO A 71 3.04 -10.88 -10.92
C PRO A 71 2.52 -9.44 -10.77
N ALA A 72 3.37 -8.51 -10.34
CA ALA A 72 3.00 -7.10 -10.23
C ALA A 72 2.78 -6.45 -11.60
N GLN A 73 3.55 -6.85 -12.63
CA GLN A 73 3.38 -6.36 -14.00
C GLN A 73 2.02 -6.77 -14.58
N GLU A 74 1.62 -8.02 -14.41
CA GLU A 74 0.32 -8.52 -14.89
C GLU A 74 -0.85 -7.80 -14.21
N ILE A 75 -0.74 -7.53 -12.90
CA ILE A 75 -1.74 -6.75 -12.15
C ILE A 75 -1.80 -5.31 -12.67
N LYS A 76 -0.64 -4.68 -12.95
CA LYS A 76 -0.60 -3.34 -13.53
C LYS A 76 -1.30 -3.29 -14.89
N GLU A 77 -1.03 -4.23 -15.78
CA GLU A 77 -1.63 -4.28 -17.12
C GLU A 77 -3.16 -4.38 -17.04
N LEU A 78 -3.68 -5.29 -16.20
CA LEU A 78 -5.10 -5.39 -15.91
C LEU A 78 -5.67 -4.09 -15.33
N SER A 79 -4.96 -3.49 -14.37
CA SER A 79 -5.38 -2.24 -13.73
C SER A 79 -5.46 -1.08 -14.72
N MET A 80 -4.50 -0.97 -15.64
CA MET A 80 -4.51 0.07 -16.68
C MET A 80 -5.69 -0.09 -17.66
N LEU A 81 -6.04 -1.33 -18.03
CA LEU A 81 -7.23 -1.62 -18.83
C LEU A 81 -8.51 -1.16 -18.11
N VAL A 82 -8.66 -1.54 -16.84
CA VAL A 82 -9.82 -1.13 -16.02
C VAL A 82 -9.89 0.38 -15.89
N LEU A 83 -8.78 1.05 -15.59
CA LEU A 83 -8.73 2.51 -15.48
C LEU A 83 -9.08 3.21 -16.79
N ALA A 84 -8.65 2.68 -17.93
CA ALA A 84 -9.00 3.23 -19.24
C ALA A 84 -10.51 3.13 -19.51
N ILE A 85 -11.14 1.98 -19.19
CA ILE A 85 -12.58 1.77 -19.31
C ILE A 85 -13.32 2.73 -18.38
N CYS A 86 -12.92 2.83 -17.11
CA CYS A 86 -13.52 3.75 -16.14
C CYS A 86 -13.40 5.21 -16.57
N ALA A 87 -12.24 5.62 -17.09
CA ALA A 87 -12.04 6.98 -17.60
C ALA A 87 -12.94 7.27 -18.80
N ALA A 88 -13.09 6.34 -19.75
CA ALA A 88 -13.99 6.48 -20.88
C ALA A 88 -15.45 6.66 -20.44
N ILE A 89 -15.93 5.81 -19.53
CA ILE A 89 -17.28 5.90 -18.97
C ILE A 89 -17.48 7.25 -18.25
N PHE A 90 -16.52 7.65 -17.41
CA PHE A 90 -16.56 8.91 -16.70
C PHE A 90 -16.65 10.12 -17.64
N LEU A 91 -15.84 10.14 -18.69
CA LEU A 91 -15.85 11.23 -19.68
C LEU A 91 -17.17 11.29 -20.47
N ILE A 92 -17.72 10.13 -20.87
CA ILE A 92 -19.01 10.06 -21.58
C ILE A 92 -20.13 10.56 -20.67
N VAL A 93 -20.26 10.02 -19.46
CA VAL A 93 -21.34 10.37 -18.53
C VAL A 93 -21.25 11.84 -18.11
N THR A 94 -20.04 12.31 -17.75
CA THR A 94 -19.84 13.72 -17.37
C THR A 94 -20.10 14.66 -18.56
N GLY A 95 -19.65 14.28 -19.75
CA GLY A 95 -19.89 15.05 -20.97
C GLY A 95 -21.38 15.19 -21.30
N LEU A 96 -22.13 14.08 -21.22
CA LEU A 96 -23.60 14.10 -21.40
C LEU A 96 -24.31 14.92 -20.34
N LEU A 97 -23.89 14.81 -19.06
CA LEU A 97 -24.44 15.59 -17.96
C LEU A 97 -24.19 17.09 -18.17
N VAL A 98 -22.97 17.49 -18.49
CA VAL A 98 -22.59 18.88 -18.77
C VAL A 98 -23.40 19.40 -19.98
N TYR A 99 -23.50 18.60 -21.05
CA TYR A 99 -24.33 18.94 -22.23
C TYR A 99 -25.79 19.19 -21.84
N ALA A 100 -26.40 18.29 -21.05
CA ALA A 100 -27.77 18.42 -20.61
C ALA A 100 -28.00 19.69 -19.77
N ILE A 101 -27.11 19.96 -18.79
CA ILE A 101 -27.17 21.14 -17.93
C ILE A 101 -27.07 22.45 -18.76
N VAL A 102 -26.16 22.48 -19.73
CA VAL A 102 -25.93 23.67 -20.55
C VAL A 102 -27.06 23.87 -21.58
N ARG A 103 -27.49 22.79 -22.25
CA ARG A 103 -28.44 22.85 -23.37
C ARG A 103 -29.88 23.00 -22.91
N PHE A 104 -30.27 22.32 -21.84
CA PHE A 104 -31.68 22.25 -21.38
C PHE A 104 -31.94 23.07 -20.11
N ARG A 105 -31.05 24.01 -19.77
CA ARG A 105 -31.31 24.91 -18.64
C ARG A 105 -32.54 25.78 -18.87
N HIS A 106 -33.35 25.99 -17.85
CA HIS A 106 -34.47 26.88 -17.85
C HIS A 106 -34.05 28.35 -18.16
N ARG A 107 -34.78 29.05 -19.02
CA ARG A 107 -34.55 30.45 -19.36
C ARG A 107 -35.80 31.27 -19.00
N ALA A 108 -35.61 32.53 -18.63
CA ALA A 108 -36.73 33.44 -18.41
C ALA A 108 -37.53 33.56 -19.70
N GLY A 109 -38.80 33.20 -19.69
CA GLY A 109 -39.70 33.13 -20.85
C GLY A 109 -40.11 31.73 -21.30
N ASP A 110 -39.50 30.67 -20.74
CA ASP A 110 -39.86 29.25 -21.03
C ASP A 110 -41.09 28.80 -20.21
N GLU A 111 -41.77 29.70 -19.49
CA GLU A 111 -42.82 29.33 -18.52
C GLU A 111 -44.11 28.78 -19.18
N ALA A 112 -44.23 28.83 -20.50
CA ALA A 112 -45.44 28.43 -21.23
C ALA A 112 -45.35 27.08 -21.97
N SER A 113 -44.21 26.41 -21.99
CA SER A 113 -44.06 25.13 -22.72
C SER A 113 -43.52 24.00 -21.84
N GLU A 114 -44.35 23.01 -21.59
CA GLU A 114 -43.88 21.76 -21.03
C GLU A 114 -43.05 20.99 -22.06
N PRO A 115 -41.89 20.40 -21.64
CA PRO A 115 -41.12 19.56 -22.56
C PRO A 115 -41.92 18.32 -22.97
N PRO A 116 -41.69 17.77 -24.19
CA PRO A 116 -42.39 16.57 -24.64
C PRO A 116 -42.11 15.41 -23.66
N GLN A 117 -43.17 14.73 -23.25
CA GLN A 117 -43.12 13.58 -22.33
C GLN A 117 -42.73 12.33 -23.11
N ILE A 118 -41.44 11.96 -23.09
CA ILE A 118 -40.92 10.74 -23.74
C ILE A 118 -40.71 9.69 -22.67
N TYR A 119 -41.46 8.60 -22.71
CA TYR A 119 -41.47 7.56 -21.68
C TYR A 119 -40.38 6.49 -21.85
N GLY A 120 -39.67 6.43 -22.96
CA GLY A 120 -38.59 5.50 -23.20
C GLY A 120 -38.23 5.34 -24.68
N SER A 121 -37.14 4.62 -24.94
CA SER A 121 -36.70 4.22 -26.27
C SER A 121 -36.00 2.85 -26.18
N ASN A 122 -36.66 1.84 -26.71
CA ASN A 122 -36.12 0.45 -26.71
C ASN A 122 -34.70 0.36 -27.29
N GLN A 123 -34.39 1.20 -28.28
CA GLN A 123 -33.05 1.21 -28.91
C GLN A 123 -31.99 1.73 -27.97
N ILE A 124 -32.25 2.84 -27.26
CA ILE A 124 -31.31 3.44 -26.29
C ILE A 124 -31.19 2.53 -25.07
N GLU A 125 -32.30 1.98 -24.59
CA GLU A 125 -32.34 1.05 -23.45
C GLU A 125 -31.53 -0.21 -23.75
N THR A 126 -31.70 -0.80 -24.93
CA THR A 126 -30.88 -1.94 -25.37
C THR A 126 -29.41 -1.56 -25.45
N ALA A 127 -29.05 -0.39 -26.00
CA ALA A 127 -27.67 0.02 -26.16
C ALA A 127 -26.97 0.20 -24.82
N TRP A 128 -27.61 0.88 -23.85
CA TRP A 128 -26.97 1.08 -22.53
C TRP A 128 -26.97 -0.15 -21.63
N THR A 129 -27.74 -1.20 -21.99
CA THR A 129 -27.72 -2.49 -21.32
C THR A 129 -26.67 -3.42 -21.92
N VAL A 130 -26.67 -3.58 -23.25
CA VAL A 130 -25.78 -4.53 -23.95
C VAL A 130 -24.32 -4.12 -23.86
N LEU A 131 -24.00 -2.82 -24.00
CA LEU A 131 -22.61 -2.36 -23.99
C LEU A 131 -21.90 -2.64 -22.66
N PRO A 132 -22.46 -2.32 -21.48
CA PRO A 132 -21.86 -2.71 -20.20
C PRO A 132 -21.73 -4.22 -20.02
N ILE A 133 -22.71 -5.02 -20.47
CA ILE A 133 -22.63 -6.49 -20.42
C ILE A 133 -21.41 -7.00 -21.19
N LEU A 134 -21.17 -6.48 -22.39
CA LEU A 134 -19.99 -6.84 -23.18
C LEU A 134 -18.67 -6.43 -22.52
N ILE A 135 -18.62 -5.26 -21.91
CA ILE A 135 -17.46 -4.79 -21.15
C ILE A 135 -17.18 -5.74 -19.97
N VAL A 136 -18.20 -6.08 -19.18
CA VAL A 136 -18.07 -6.99 -18.04
C VAL A 136 -17.62 -8.38 -18.52
N PHE A 137 -18.15 -8.88 -19.63
CA PHE A 137 -17.74 -10.15 -20.19
C PHE A 137 -16.24 -10.16 -20.57
N VAL A 138 -15.76 -9.11 -21.23
CA VAL A 138 -14.33 -8.97 -21.54
C VAL A 138 -13.48 -8.92 -20.28
N LEU A 139 -13.92 -8.13 -19.26
CA LEU A 139 -13.20 -8.04 -17.98
C LEU A 139 -13.14 -9.40 -17.27
N ILE A 140 -14.21 -10.20 -17.28
CA ILE A 140 -14.21 -11.56 -16.71
C ILE A 140 -13.14 -12.41 -17.41
N LEU A 141 -13.07 -12.41 -18.73
CA LEU A 141 -12.11 -13.21 -19.49
C LEU A 141 -10.67 -12.80 -19.18
N VAL A 142 -10.36 -11.51 -19.23
CA VAL A 142 -9.00 -11.00 -18.98
C VAL A 142 -8.60 -11.24 -17.52
N THR A 143 -9.49 -10.96 -16.56
CA THR A 143 -9.22 -11.19 -15.12
C THR A 143 -8.99 -12.68 -14.83
N SER A 144 -9.83 -13.57 -15.38
CA SER A 144 -9.67 -15.02 -15.18
C SER A 144 -8.35 -15.54 -15.74
N ARG A 145 -7.91 -15.00 -16.89
CA ARG A 145 -6.60 -15.32 -17.44
C ARG A 145 -5.47 -14.84 -16.54
N THR A 146 -5.48 -13.58 -16.10
CA THR A 146 -4.46 -13.02 -15.20
C THR A 146 -4.38 -13.83 -13.89
N ILE A 147 -5.54 -14.20 -13.30
CA ILE A 147 -5.56 -15.05 -12.11
C ILE A 147 -4.91 -16.42 -12.40
N ALA A 148 -5.23 -17.05 -13.51
CA ALA A 148 -4.65 -18.34 -13.90
C ALA A 148 -3.13 -18.26 -14.08
N ASP A 149 -2.63 -17.22 -14.71
CA ASP A 149 -1.20 -17.00 -14.97
C ASP A 149 -0.44 -16.75 -13.64
N ILE A 150 -1.04 -16.03 -12.69
CA ILE A 150 -0.44 -15.78 -11.38
C ILE A 150 -0.50 -17.03 -10.49
N GLN A 151 -1.61 -17.79 -10.48
CA GLN A 151 -1.80 -18.91 -9.54
C GLN A 151 -1.15 -20.21 -10.00
N ASN A 152 -1.01 -20.45 -11.30
CA ASN A 152 -0.57 -21.73 -11.82
C ASN A 152 0.96 -21.83 -12.09
N ARG A 153 1.76 -20.91 -11.55
CA ARG A 153 3.21 -20.96 -11.70
C ARG A 153 3.78 -22.20 -11.02
N LYS A 154 4.41 -23.07 -11.79
CA LYS A 154 5.07 -24.28 -11.28
C LYS A 154 6.44 -23.93 -10.72
N ALA A 155 6.81 -24.58 -9.62
CA ALA A 155 8.17 -24.51 -9.09
C ALA A 155 9.16 -25.05 -10.12
N VAL A 156 10.29 -24.37 -10.23
CA VAL A 156 11.40 -24.77 -11.10
C VAL A 156 12.55 -25.29 -10.26
N PRO A 157 13.38 -26.22 -10.78
CA PRO A 157 14.56 -26.72 -10.05
C PRO A 157 15.48 -25.56 -9.63
N GLY A 158 15.91 -25.57 -8.36
CA GLY A 158 16.78 -24.53 -7.81
C GLY A 158 16.06 -23.23 -7.38
N ALA A 159 14.73 -23.20 -7.43
CA ALA A 159 13.96 -22.08 -6.89
C ALA A 159 14.13 -21.98 -5.37
N VAL A 160 14.15 -20.77 -4.83
CA VAL A 160 14.15 -20.53 -3.40
C VAL A 160 12.73 -20.72 -2.85
N HIS A 161 12.61 -21.44 -1.75
CA HIS A 161 11.37 -21.61 -1.01
C HIS A 161 11.48 -20.94 0.36
N ALA A 162 10.47 -20.16 0.73
CA ALA A 162 10.34 -19.60 2.06
C ALA A 162 8.92 -19.78 2.59
N THR A 163 8.80 -19.99 3.90
CA THR A 163 7.52 -19.95 4.61
C THR A 163 7.44 -18.66 5.41
N ILE A 164 6.41 -17.88 5.16
CA ILE A 164 6.11 -16.65 5.88
C ILE A 164 5.03 -16.98 6.90
N VAL A 165 5.33 -16.77 8.18
CA VAL A 165 4.35 -16.95 9.26
C VAL A 165 4.00 -15.59 9.84
N GLY A 166 2.71 -15.22 9.78
CA GLY A 166 2.19 -14.01 10.40
C GLY A 166 1.97 -14.21 11.89
N HIS A 167 2.48 -13.30 12.71
CA HIS A 167 2.23 -13.19 14.15
C HIS A 167 1.72 -11.78 14.45
N GLN A 168 1.05 -11.59 15.56
CA GLN A 168 0.71 -10.26 16.09
C GLN A 168 1.94 -9.66 16.82
N TRP A 169 2.69 -8.71 16.26
CA TRP A 169 2.58 -8.07 14.94
C TRP A 169 3.96 -8.03 14.31
N TRP A 170 4.38 -9.16 13.74
CA TRP A 170 5.66 -9.34 13.08
C TRP A 170 5.59 -10.54 12.11
N TRP A 171 6.60 -10.66 11.23
CA TRP A 171 6.69 -11.72 10.25
C TRP A 171 7.87 -12.65 10.58
N GLU A 172 7.59 -13.92 10.79
CA GLU A 172 8.62 -14.94 10.84
C GLU A 172 8.86 -15.47 9.42
N ILE A 173 10.11 -15.65 9.05
CA ILE A 173 10.53 -16.11 7.74
C ILE A 173 11.40 -17.33 7.90
N ARG A 174 10.94 -18.45 7.38
CA ARG A 174 11.64 -19.75 7.42
C ARG A 174 12.03 -20.12 6.00
N TYR A 175 13.30 -20.52 5.81
CA TYR A 175 13.80 -21.12 4.58
C TYR A 175 14.08 -22.60 4.85
N PRO A 176 13.11 -23.52 4.61
CA PRO A 176 13.23 -24.91 5.01
C PRO A 176 14.43 -25.61 4.37
N ASP A 177 14.65 -25.37 3.08
CA ASP A 177 15.74 -25.99 2.32
C ASP A 177 17.13 -25.47 2.72
N LEU A 178 17.20 -24.32 3.38
CA LEU A 178 18.47 -23.68 3.81
C LEU A 178 18.74 -23.85 5.31
N GLY A 179 17.71 -24.21 6.10
CA GLY A 179 17.79 -24.31 7.56
C GLY A 179 17.95 -22.94 8.24
N ILE A 180 17.38 -21.88 7.64
CA ILE A 180 17.48 -20.50 8.12
C ILE A 180 16.10 -20.04 8.63
N VAL A 181 16.10 -19.33 9.77
CA VAL A 181 14.94 -18.60 10.30
C VAL A 181 15.37 -17.17 10.58
N THR A 182 14.59 -16.22 10.08
CA THR A 182 14.78 -14.78 10.33
C THR A 182 13.43 -14.09 10.53
N ALA A 183 13.41 -12.75 10.64
CA ALA A 183 12.18 -12.00 10.89
C ALA A 183 12.17 -10.67 10.15
N ASN A 184 10.97 -10.30 9.63
CA ASN A 184 10.60 -9.01 9.08
C ASN A 184 11.38 -8.55 7.82
N GLU A 185 12.43 -9.25 7.44
CA GLU A 185 13.24 -8.98 6.25
C GLU A 185 13.41 -10.28 5.45
N LEU A 186 12.65 -10.37 4.34
CA LEU A 186 12.67 -11.50 3.41
C LEU A 186 13.77 -11.26 2.39
N HIS A 187 14.82 -12.08 2.41
CA HIS A 187 15.91 -12.05 1.43
C HIS A 187 15.60 -12.97 0.26
N VAL A 188 15.73 -12.48 -0.95
CA VAL A 188 15.48 -13.25 -2.17
C VAL A 188 16.51 -12.89 -3.25
N PRO A 189 16.92 -13.85 -4.09
CA PRO A 189 17.76 -13.52 -5.23
C PRO A 189 16.97 -12.79 -6.31
N ALA A 190 17.61 -11.85 -7.00
CA ALA A 190 17.07 -11.29 -8.24
C ALA A 190 16.98 -12.40 -9.30
N SER A 191 15.87 -12.47 -9.99
CA SER A 191 15.67 -13.38 -11.11
C SER A 191 16.50 -12.93 -12.30
N ASP A 192 17.28 -13.85 -12.89
CA ASP A 192 17.91 -13.59 -14.16
C ASP A 192 16.87 -13.69 -15.29
N VAL A 193 16.85 -12.70 -16.17
CA VAL A 193 15.96 -12.64 -17.33
C VAL A 193 16.07 -13.91 -18.20
N SER A 194 17.25 -14.53 -18.22
CA SER A 194 17.52 -15.75 -19.02
C SER A 194 17.05 -17.04 -18.33
N ARG A 195 17.03 -17.09 -17.00
CA ARG A 195 16.75 -18.33 -16.24
C ARG A 195 15.45 -18.31 -15.46
N ARG A 196 14.79 -17.17 -15.33
CA ARG A 196 13.53 -17.02 -14.61
C ARG A 196 13.41 -17.90 -13.36
N GLN A 197 14.06 -17.50 -12.29
CA GLN A 197 14.07 -18.25 -11.01
C GLN A 197 13.17 -17.52 -9.98
N PRO A 198 11.87 -17.84 -9.94
CA PRO A 198 10.97 -17.27 -8.94
C PRO A 198 11.29 -17.80 -7.55
N THR A 199 11.01 -16.98 -6.55
CA THR A 199 10.96 -17.40 -5.13
C THR A 199 9.53 -17.78 -4.78
N PHE A 200 9.32 -18.97 -4.24
CA PHE A 200 8.00 -19.46 -3.83
C PHE A 200 7.80 -19.24 -2.33
N LEU A 201 6.65 -18.67 -1.98
CA LEU A 201 6.28 -18.39 -0.61
C LEU A 201 5.09 -19.25 -0.20
N LYS A 202 5.21 -19.94 0.93
CA LYS A 202 4.10 -20.49 1.68
C LYS A 202 3.69 -19.49 2.75
N LEU A 203 2.39 -19.30 2.96
CA LEU A 203 1.83 -18.30 3.84
C LEU A 203 0.99 -18.98 4.92
N GLN A 204 1.35 -18.79 6.17
CA GLN A 204 0.73 -19.39 7.34
C GLN A 204 0.53 -18.33 8.42
N SER A 205 -0.50 -18.47 9.25
CA SER A 205 -0.70 -17.62 10.43
C SER A 205 -0.58 -18.44 11.70
N ALA A 206 0.09 -17.86 12.70
CA ALA A 206 0.19 -18.42 14.04
C ALA A 206 -0.97 -18.01 14.95
N ASP A 207 -1.74 -16.97 14.60
CA ASP A 207 -2.74 -16.38 15.49
C ASP A 207 -4.01 -15.92 14.75
N VAL A 208 -4.04 -14.73 14.18
CA VAL A 208 -5.20 -14.14 13.50
C VAL A 208 -4.99 -14.07 11.98
N ALA A 209 -5.98 -13.63 11.24
CA ALA A 209 -5.80 -13.35 9.82
C ALA A 209 -4.86 -12.15 9.60
N HIS A 210 -3.93 -12.30 8.67
CA HIS A 210 -3.07 -11.26 8.11
C HIS A 210 -3.15 -11.31 6.59
N SER A 211 -2.50 -10.40 5.89
CA SER A 211 -2.28 -10.51 4.45
C SER A 211 -0.90 -9.99 4.09
N PHE A 212 -0.12 -10.80 3.39
CA PHE A 212 1.22 -10.44 2.94
C PHE A 212 1.14 -9.64 1.64
N TRP A 213 1.71 -8.44 1.63
CA TRP A 213 1.67 -7.58 0.48
C TRP A 213 2.93 -6.73 0.31
N VAL A 214 3.57 -6.87 -0.84
CA VAL A 214 4.68 -6.04 -1.30
C VAL A 214 4.31 -5.51 -2.69
N PRO A 215 3.72 -4.31 -2.78
CA PRO A 215 3.01 -3.81 -3.96
C PRO A 215 3.79 -3.86 -5.27
N GLN A 216 5.10 -3.58 -5.22
CA GLN A 216 5.96 -3.60 -6.42
C GLN A 216 6.33 -5.00 -6.89
N LEU A 217 6.11 -6.03 -6.06
CA LEU A 217 6.52 -7.41 -6.38
C LEU A 217 5.35 -8.34 -6.67
N ALA A 218 4.21 -8.17 -5.98
CA ALA A 218 3.03 -9.02 -6.21
C ALA A 218 1.75 -8.40 -5.64
N GLY A 219 0.59 -8.99 -5.98
CA GLY A 219 -0.66 -8.75 -5.30
C GLY A 219 -0.63 -9.24 -3.85
N LYS A 220 -1.59 -8.80 -3.03
CA LYS A 220 -1.74 -9.30 -1.66
C LYS A 220 -2.26 -10.74 -1.65
N THR A 221 -1.80 -11.52 -0.68
CA THR A 221 -2.29 -12.88 -0.43
C THR A 221 -2.54 -13.06 1.07
N ASP A 222 -3.71 -13.57 1.41
CA ASP A 222 -4.15 -13.70 2.79
C ASP A 222 -3.39 -14.82 3.50
N VAL A 223 -3.13 -14.58 4.79
CA VAL A 223 -2.40 -15.42 5.72
C VAL A 223 -3.38 -15.82 6.81
N ILE A 224 -4.01 -17.00 6.66
CA ILE A 224 -5.21 -17.42 7.42
C ILE A 224 -4.84 -18.52 8.40
N PRO A 225 -5.28 -18.44 9.69
CA PRO A 225 -5.07 -19.53 10.65
C PRO A 225 -5.64 -20.85 10.16
N GLY A 226 -4.85 -21.91 10.30
CA GLY A 226 -5.25 -23.27 9.91
C GLY A 226 -5.31 -23.53 8.40
N ARG A 227 -4.91 -22.56 7.57
CA ARG A 227 -4.84 -22.69 6.11
C ARG A 227 -3.47 -22.26 5.59
N GLU A 228 -2.89 -23.05 4.67
CA GLU A 228 -1.70 -22.68 3.92
C GLU A 228 -2.11 -22.07 2.57
N ASN A 229 -1.76 -20.82 2.33
CA ASN A 229 -1.81 -20.19 1.03
C ASN A 229 -0.42 -20.15 0.41
N SER A 230 -0.32 -19.90 -0.88
CA SER A 230 0.95 -19.78 -1.58
C SER A 230 0.93 -18.61 -2.56
N MET A 231 2.10 -18.03 -2.79
CA MET A 231 2.35 -17.04 -3.82
C MET A 231 3.81 -17.16 -4.29
N TRP A 232 4.17 -16.40 -5.29
CA TRP A 232 5.55 -16.34 -5.78
C TRP A 232 5.94 -14.92 -6.15
N LEU A 233 7.25 -14.66 -6.08
CA LEU A 233 7.88 -13.40 -6.46
C LEU A 233 8.93 -13.70 -7.53
N GLU A 234 9.08 -12.81 -8.50
CA GLU A 234 10.13 -12.89 -9.52
C GLU A 234 10.76 -11.51 -9.70
N PRO A 235 11.41 -10.96 -8.67
CA PRO A 235 12.02 -9.63 -8.76
C PRO A 235 13.21 -9.64 -9.71
N THR A 236 13.30 -8.62 -10.57
CA THR A 236 14.33 -8.52 -11.60
C THR A 236 15.46 -7.55 -11.25
N GLN A 237 15.28 -6.72 -10.23
CA GLN A 237 16.25 -5.69 -9.83
C GLN A 237 16.59 -5.82 -8.36
N PRO A 238 17.89 -5.83 -8.00
CA PRO A 238 18.32 -5.73 -6.60
C PRO A 238 17.81 -4.43 -5.96
N GLY A 239 17.50 -4.50 -4.66
CA GLY A 239 16.99 -3.37 -3.88
C GLY A 239 16.11 -3.80 -2.72
N THR A 240 15.69 -2.85 -1.90
CA THR A 240 14.77 -3.08 -0.77
C THR A 240 13.36 -2.64 -1.15
N TYR A 241 12.42 -3.57 -1.10
CA TYR A 241 11.01 -3.37 -1.44
C TYR A 241 10.15 -3.43 -0.20
N LEU A 242 9.39 -2.37 0.03
CA LEU A 242 8.58 -2.24 1.23
C LEU A 242 7.21 -2.88 1.04
N GLY A 243 6.77 -3.55 2.09
CA GLY A 243 5.44 -4.13 2.19
C GLY A 243 4.86 -3.96 3.59
N ASN A 244 3.64 -4.40 3.75
CA ASN A 244 2.89 -4.28 4.99
C ASN A 244 1.86 -5.41 5.10
N CYS A 245 1.34 -5.60 6.31
CA CYS A 245 0.12 -6.37 6.50
C CYS A 245 -1.05 -5.64 5.82
N ALA A 246 -1.82 -6.36 5.02
CA ALA A 246 -2.94 -5.82 4.24
C ALA A 246 -4.30 -6.42 4.64
N GLU A 247 -4.38 -7.07 5.82
CA GLU A 247 -5.61 -7.50 6.47
C GLU A 247 -5.58 -7.07 7.94
N TYR A 248 -6.68 -6.50 8.45
CA TYR A 248 -6.71 -5.97 9.81
C TYR A 248 -6.47 -7.09 10.83
N CYS A 249 -5.37 -6.98 11.56
CA CYS A 249 -4.89 -7.98 12.51
C CYS A 249 -4.80 -7.46 13.95
N GLY A 250 -5.39 -6.33 14.27
CA GLY A 250 -5.41 -5.75 15.61
C GLY A 250 -4.66 -4.43 15.74
N MET A 251 -4.30 -4.08 16.98
CA MET A 251 -3.84 -2.75 17.38
C MET A 251 -2.62 -2.24 16.58
N GLN A 252 -1.66 -3.12 16.28
CA GLN A 252 -0.44 -2.75 15.58
C GLN A 252 -0.43 -3.15 14.09
N HIS A 253 -1.63 -3.32 13.51
CA HIS A 253 -1.78 -3.63 12.08
C HIS A 253 -0.97 -2.68 11.18
N ALA A 254 -1.07 -1.38 11.40
CA ALA A 254 -0.35 -0.36 10.62
C ALA A 254 1.18 -0.39 10.82
N GLN A 255 1.67 -1.02 11.90
CA GLN A 255 3.08 -1.15 12.25
C GLN A 255 3.61 -2.58 12.04
N MET A 256 2.87 -3.41 11.30
CA MET A 256 3.31 -4.74 10.89
C MET A 256 3.85 -4.68 9.45
N LEU A 257 5.05 -4.11 9.34
CA LEU A 257 5.73 -3.89 8.07
C LEU A 257 6.60 -5.10 7.72
N ILE A 258 6.91 -5.24 6.42
CA ILE A 258 7.82 -6.24 5.88
C ILE A 258 8.76 -5.57 4.88
N ARG A 259 10.00 -6.04 4.80
CA ARG A 259 10.95 -5.68 3.74
C ARG A 259 11.28 -6.91 2.92
N VAL A 260 11.30 -6.78 1.62
CA VAL A 260 11.88 -7.79 0.72
C VAL A 260 13.20 -7.22 0.20
N ILE A 261 14.29 -7.86 0.58
CA ILE A 261 15.64 -7.47 0.20
C ILE A 261 16.03 -8.36 -0.98
N VAL A 262 15.98 -7.79 -2.15
CA VAL A 262 16.37 -8.46 -3.39
C VAL A 262 17.86 -8.25 -3.60
N GLN A 263 18.60 -9.34 -3.70
CA GLN A 263 20.05 -9.35 -3.82
C GLN A 263 20.45 -9.96 -5.15
N SER A 264 21.64 -9.61 -5.66
CA SER A 264 22.23 -10.40 -6.73
C SER A 264 22.44 -11.86 -6.27
N PRO A 265 22.45 -12.85 -7.17
CA PRO A 265 22.62 -14.25 -6.77
C PRO A 265 23.82 -14.50 -5.85
N GLY A 266 24.96 -13.90 -6.14
CA GLY A 266 26.17 -14.05 -5.31
C GLY A 266 26.07 -13.34 -3.96
N GLU A 267 25.32 -12.26 -3.82
CA GLU A 267 25.04 -11.61 -2.54
C GLU A 267 24.08 -12.45 -1.70
N PHE A 268 23.06 -13.01 -2.34
CA PHE A 268 22.14 -13.93 -1.65
C PHE A 268 22.86 -15.18 -1.12
N GLU A 269 23.75 -15.79 -1.91
CA GLU A 269 24.56 -16.92 -1.48
C GLU A 269 25.44 -16.57 -0.27
N ARG A 270 26.07 -15.39 -0.27
CA ARG A 270 26.85 -14.90 0.87
C ARG A 270 25.98 -14.72 2.11
N TRP A 271 24.84 -14.06 1.95
CA TRP A 271 23.86 -13.90 3.03
C TRP A 271 23.43 -15.26 3.60
N VAL A 272 23.14 -16.25 2.76
CA VAL A 272 22.83 -17.63 3.19
C VAL A 272 23.97 -18.24 4.01
N ALA A 273 25.21 -18.08 3.54
CA ALA A 273 26.37 -18.61 4.25
C ALA A 273 26.55 -17.93 5.63
N GLU A 274 26.35 -16.65 5.74
CA GLU A 274 26.39 -15.89 7.00
C GLU A 274 25.25 -16.33 7.93
N GLN A 275 24.03 -16.41 7.44
CA GLN A 275 22.89 -16.82 8.24
C GLN A 275 22.94 -18.27 8.74
N LYS A 276 23.75 -19.12 8.14
CA LYS A 276 24.00 -20.50 8.62
C LYS A 276 24.97 -20.62 9.79
N ARG A 277 25.72 -19.55 10.07
CA ARG A 277 26.64 -19.54 11.21
C ARG A 277 25.90 -19.53 12.55
N ALA A 278 26.49 -20.04 13.58
CA ALA A 278 26.01 -19.82 14.95
C ALA A 278 26.30 -18.37 15.36
N ALA A 279 25.56 -17.88 16.37
CA ALA A 279 25.83 -16.57 16.95
C ALA A 279 27.28 -16.46 17.40
N THR A 280 27.91 -15.32 17.10
CA THR A 280 29.27 -15.03 17.58
C THR A 280 29.19 -14.62 19.05
N GLU A 281 29.97 -15.30 19.90
CA GLU A 281 30.10 -14.93 21.31
C GLU A 281 31.38 -14.13 21.52
N GLU A 282 31.27 -12.86 21.87
CA GLU A 282 32.41 -12.01 22.20
C GLU A 282 32.68 -12.04 23.73
N PRO A 283 33.92 -12.23 24.19
CA PRO A 283 34.25 -12.23 25.61
C PRO A 283 33.82 -10.95 26.34
N SER A 284 33.86 -9.80 25.67
CA SER A 284 33.44 -8.51 26.21
C SER A 284 31.92 -8.41 26.54
N ALA A 285 31.13 -9.30 25.97
CA ALA A 285 29.66 -9.30 26.13
C ALA A 285 29.16 -10.38 27.12
N GLN A 286 30.03 -11.08 27.81
CA GLN A 286 29.64 -12.18 28.72
C GLN A 286 28.68 -11.76 29.82
N GLU A 287 28.86 -10.58 30.41
CA GLU A 287 27.95 -10.09 31.44
C GLU A 287 26.54 -9.79 30.87
N GLY A 288 26.46 -9.19 29.69
CA GLY A 288 25.19 -8.98 28.99
C GLY A 288 24.52 -10.31 28.63
N ARG A 289 25.30 -11.30 28.20
CA ARG A 289 24.80 -12.65 27.98
C ARG A 289 24.23 -13.25 29.27
N ARG A 290 24.96 -13.15 30.39
CA ARG A 290 24.47 -13.64 31.67
C ARG A 290 23.14 -13.00 32.06
N VAL A 291 23.02 -11.69 31.92
CA VAL A 291 21.80 -10.95 32.25
C VAL A 291 20.65 -11.35 31.29
N PHE A 292 20.92 -11.51 29.98
CA PHE A 292 19.91 -11.96 29.00
C PHE A 292 19.36 -13.36 29.37
N PHE A 293 20.23 -14.29 29.76
CA PHE A 293 19.84 -15.65 30.14
C PHE A 293 19.20 -15.75 31.52
N ALA A 294 19.53 -14.84 32.43
CA ALA A 294 18.89 -14.75 33.76
C ALA A 294 17.49 -14.16 33.71
N ASN A 295 17.19 -13.36 32.69
CA ASN A 295 15.88 -12.81 32.43
C ASN A 295 15.03 -13.72 31.53
N SER A 296 13.73 -13.45 31.42
CA SER A 296 12.80 -14.29 30.65
C SER A 296 12.94 -14.16 29.12
N CYS A 297 13.96 -13.46 28.60
CA CYS A 297 14.21 -13.26 27.18
C CYS A 297 14.28 -14.57 26.39
N VAL A 298 14.94 -15.58 26.98
CA VAL A 298 15.14 -16.92 26.40
C VAL A 298 13.85 -17.72 26.22
N ASN A 299 12.78 -17.35 26.93
CA ASN A 299 11.48 -18.03 26.82
C ASN A 299 10.76 -17.66 25.53
N CYS A 300 11.06 -16.50 24.98
CA CYS A 300 10.42 -15.98 23.76
C CYS A 300 11.35 -15.99 22.55
N HIS A 301 12.65 -15.83 22.74
CA HIS A 301 13.62 -15.66 21.65
C HIS A 301 14.58 -16.85 21.52
N THR A 302 14.85 -17.21 20.26
CA THR A 302 15.92 -18.16 19.89
C THR A 302 17.21 -17.42 19.62
N ILE A 303 18.34 -17.99 20.10
CA ILE A 303 19.71 -17.67 19.67
C ILE A 303 20.42 -19.01 19.39
N ARG A 304 20.64 -19.32 18.12
CA ARG A 304 21.23 -20.61 17.71
C ARG A 304 22.64 -20.80 18.26
N GLY A 305 22.94 -22.02 18.66
CA GLY A 305 24.20 -22.36 19.34
C GLY A 305 24.17 -22.13 20.84
N THR A 306 23.03 -21.68 21.40
CA THR A 306 22.83 -21.46 22.84
C THR A 306 21.63 -22.24 23.37
N SER A 307 21.35 -22.12 24.68
CA SER A 307 20.13 -22.66 25.30
C SER A 307 18.87 -21.79 25.15
N ALA A 308 18.96 -20.66 24.46
CA ALA A 308 17.79 -19.82 24.12
C ALA A 308 17.06 -20.43 22.93
N LEU A 309 15.92 -21.09 23.18
CA LEU A 309 15.14 -21.83 22.19
C LEU A 309 13.67 -21.34 22.08
N GLY A 310 13.36 -20.19 22.64
CA GLY A 310 12.02 -19.61 22.59
C GLY A 310 11.62 -19.22 21.16
N ALA A 311 10.41 -19.59 20.73
CA ALA A 311 9.89 -19.34 19.38
C ALA A 311 8.67 -18.41 19.35
N PHE A 312 8.36 -17.76 20.47
CA PHE A 312 7.24 -16.81 20.57
C PHE A 312 7.59 -15.42 20.00
N GLY A 313 8.85 -15.05 20.07
CA GLY A 313 9.41 -13.84 19.46
C GLY A 313 10.42 -14.18 18.35
N PRO A 314 10.92 -13.17 17.63
CA PRO A 314 11.90 -13.35 16.58
C PRO A 314 13.17 -14.10 17.01
N ASP A 315 13.73 -14.93 16.12
CA ASP A 315 15.09 -15.44 16.24
C ASP A 315 16.08 -14.26 16.25
N LEU A 316 16.95 -14.18 17.24
CA LEU A 316 17.90 -13.09 17.44
C LEU A 316 19.34 -13.47 17.02
N THR A 317 19.58 -14.67 16.49
CA THR A 317 20.92 -15.17 16.15
C THR A 317 21.75 -14.17 15.33
N HIS A 318 21.10 -13.51 14.37
CA HIS A 318 21.72 -12.50 13.51
C HIS A 318 20.93 -11.17 13.58
N LEU A 319 20.61 -10.72 14.79
CA LEU A 319 19.82 -9.51 15.01
C LEU A 319 20.44 -8.30 14.31
N MET A 320 21.74 -8.11 14.44
CA MET A 320 22.44 -6.93 13.89
C MET A 320 22.70 -7.01 12.38
N SER A 321 22.35 -8.12 11.72
CA SER A 321 22.32 -8.18 10.26
C SER A 321 21.06 -7.56 9.66
N ARG A 322 20.05 -7.29 10.47
CA ARG A 322 18.77 -6.65 10.04
C ARG A 322 18.91 -5.15 10.02
N GLU A 323 18.26 -4.52 9.03
CA GLU A 323 18.22 -3.05 8.90
C GLU A 323 17.26 -2.41 9.90
N THR A 324 16.24 -3.17 10.37
CA THR A 324 15.15 -2.62 11.19
C THR A 324 14.77 -3.48 12.38
N LEU A 325 14.16 -2.83 13.37
CA LEU A 325 13.54 -3.43 14.54
C LEU A 325 12.01 -3.28 14.53
N ALA A 326 11.35 -4.01 15.42
CA ALA A 326 9.92 -3.90 15.70
C ALA A 326 9.03 -4.03 14.44
N SER A 327 9.39 -4.95 13.52
CA SER A 327 8.68 -5.14 12.24
C SER A 327 8.74 -3.90 11.33
N GLY A 328 9.93 -3.34 11.17
CA GLY A 328 10.16 -2.19 10.28
C GLY A 328 9.81 -0.83 10.89
N ALA A 329 9.36 -0.78 12.14
CA ALA A 329 8.92 0.46 12.77
C ALA A 329 10.07 1.44 13.06
N THR A 330 11.30 0.95 13.27
CA THR A 330 12.47 1.79 13.56
C THR A 330 13.74 1.19 12.95
N PRO A 331 14.75 2.02 12.61
CA PRO A 331 16.07 1.52 12.22
C PRO A 331 16.73 0.67 13.33
N ASN A 332 17.55 -0.28 12.96
CA ASN A 332 18.32 -1.09 13.91
C ASN A 332 19.66 -0.41 14.23
N THR A 333 19.63 0.52 15.17
CA THR A 333 20.83 1.20 15.71
C THR A 333 21.00 0.86 17.18
N PRO A 334 22.20 1.07 17.76
CA PRO A 334 22.40 0.88 19.19
C PRO A 334 21.39 1.63 20.07
N GLU A 335 21.06 2.86 19.70
CA GLU A 335 20.14 3.73 20.43
C GLU A 335 18.69 3.21 20.36
N THR A 336 18.22 2.82 19.17
CA THR A 336 16.88 2.29 18.99
C THR A 336 16.74 0.89 19.58
N LEU A 337 17.78 0.05 19.50
CA LEU A 337 17.82 -1.24 20.16
C LEU A 337 17.73 -1.06 21.70
N ARG A 338 18.48 -0.11 22.26
CA ARG A 338 18.40 0.24 23.68
C ARG A 338 16.98 0.69 24.08
N ALA A 339 16.39 1.58 23.30
CA ALA A 339 15.03 2.05 23.55
C ALA A 339 14.01 0.90 23.47
N TRP A 340 14.15 0.00 22.48
CA TRP A 340 13.31 -1.18 22.32
C TRP A 340 13.43 -2.16 23.49
N VAL A 341 14.64 -2.48 23.93
CA VAL A 341 14.87 -3.38 25.07
C VAL A 341 14.38 -2.76 26.37
N ARG A 342 14.57 -1.45 26.56
CA ARG A 342 14.14 -0.71 27.75
C ARG A 342 12.63 -0.69 27.90
N ASP A 343 11.90 -0.35 26.86
CA ASP A 343 10.44 -0.26 26.89
C ASP A 343 9.83 -0.41 25.49
N PRO A 344 9.52 -1.64 25.06
CA PRO A 344 8.92 -1.89 23.76
C PRO A 344 7.57 -1.16 23.58
N GLN A 345 6.84 -0.96 24.67
CA GLN A 345 5.51 -0.34 24.66
C GLN A 345 5.55 1.14 24.25
N LYS A 346 6.69 1.83 24.41
CA LYS A 346 6.85 3.21 23.93
C LYS A 346 7.00 3.31 22.43
N LEU A 347 7.60 2.30 21.79
CA LEU A 347 7.82 2.28 20.35
C LEU A 347 6.67 1.59 19.59
N LYS A 348 6.08 0.56 20.20
CA LYS A 348 5.01 -0.26 19.58
C LYS A 348 3.97 -0.64 20.64
N VAL A 349 3.08 0.28 20.93
CA VAL A 349 2.04 0.14 21.98
C VAL A 349 1.22 -1.13 21.78
N GLY A 350 1.10 -1.95 22.83
CA GLY A 350 0.33 -3.20 22.79
C GLY A 350 1.07 -4.37 22.12
N CYS A 351 2.35 -4.24 21.75
CA CYS A 351 3.14 -5.38 21.30
C CYS A 351 3.27 -6.44 22.41
N LEU A 352 3.44 -7.71 22.00
CA LEU A 352 3.50 -8.84 22.94
C LEU A 352 4.79 -8.91 23.74
N MET A 353 5.85 -8.20 23.35
CA MET A 353 7.07 -8.07 24.13
C MET A 353 6.81 -7.15 25.34
N PRO A 354 6.89 -7.65 26.57
CA PRO A 354 6.58 -6.85 27.77
C PRO A 354 7.73 -5.89 28.12
N ASN A 355 7.38 -4.84 28.86
CA ASN A 355 8.39 -4.06 29.59
C ASN A 355 8.86 -4.88 30.80
N MET A 356 10.11 -5.30 30.80
CA MET A 356 10.71 -6.16 31.83
C MET A 356 11.13 -5.38 33.10
N GLN A 357 10.93 -4.06 33.13
CA GLN A 357 11.25 -3.18 34.26
C GLN A 357 12.72 -3.27 34.73
N MET A 358 13.63 -3.55 33.81
CA MET A 358 15.06 -3.68 34.06
C MET A 358 15.70 -2.34 34.43
N SER A 359 16.76 -2.38 35.21
CA SER A 359 17.62 -1.22 35.47
C SER A 359 18.35 -0.78 34.19
N ASP A 360 18.77 0.50 34.13
CA ASP A 360 19.53 1.01 32.99
C ASP A 360 20.83 0.21 32.73
N THR A 361 21.49 -0.23 33.82
CA THR A 361 22.69 -1.06 33.73
C THR A 361 22.41 -2.42 33.08
N GLU A 362 21.33 -3.10 33.45
CA GLU A 362 20.94 -4.38 32.86
C GLU A 362 20.58 -4.20 31.39
N VAL A 363 19.85 -3.13 31.04
CA VAL A 363 19.53 -2.81 29.64
C VAL A 363 20.81 -2.60 28.83
N ASP A 364 21.77 -1.81 29.33
CA ASP A 364 23.02 -1.51 28.64
C ASP A 364 23.87 -2.79 28.46
N GLN A 365 23.90 -3.68 29.44
CA GLN A 365 24.57 -4.97 29.37
C GLN A 365 23.91 -5.88 28.33
N ILE A 366 22.59 -6.01 28.33
CA ILE A 366 21.85 -6.81 27.33
C ILE A 366 22.08 -6.26 25.93
N VAL A 367 21.98 -4.96 25.73
CA VAL A 367 22.21 -4.30 24.43
C VAL A 367 23.63 -4.56 23.93
N SER A 368 24.65 -4.47 24.82
CA SER A 368 26.02 -4.81 24.48
C SER A 368 26.14 -6.26 23.96
N TYR A 369 25.46 -7.22 24.59
CA TYR A 369 25.40 -8.60 24.11
C TYR A 369 24.66 -8.72 22.77
N LEU A 370 23.48 -8.12 22.64
CA LEU A 370 22.68 -8.21 21.42
C LEU A 370 23.40 -7.61 20.20
N GLN A 371 24.25 -6.62 20.40
CA GLN A 371 25.08 -6.02 19.34
C GLN A 371 26.15 -6.95 18.78
N THR A 372 26.51 -8.01 19.49
CA THR A 372 27.45 -9.03 18.99
C THR A 372 26.80 -10.05 18.07
N LEU A 373 25.47 -10.13 18.04
CA LEU A 373 24.71 -11.10 17.26
C LEU A 373 24.60 -10.66 15.78
N LYS A 374 25.67 -10.92 15.02
CA LYS A 374 25.81 -10.57 13.59
C LYS A 374 25.71 -11.79 12.68
#